data_9885996368909dee26ed2a105459e450
#
_entry.id   9885996368909dee26ed2a105459e450
#
_cell.length_a   1.000
_cell.length_b   1.000
_cell.length_c   1.000
_cell.angle_alpha   90.00
_cell.angle_beta   90.00
_cell.angle_gamma   90.00
#
_symmetry.space_group_name_H-M   'P 1'
#
loop_
_entity.id
_entity.type
_entity.pdbx_description
1 polymer ?
#
loop_
_entity_poly.entity_id
_entity_poly.type
_entity_poly.pdbx_seq_one_letter_code
_entity_poly.pdbx_strand_id
1 'polypeptide(L)'
;MQSSLDSDVLSGLDIQLPPLHSAQMEVVKNMKRFTVLSAGRRWGKTKLGVWLCLKYAWEGKRAWWIAPSYSMTNEAWADLRSIGIEYGIRVKEAERTIVTATGGSVQVRSADDPMKLRGAGLDFVVLDECAFMKPQTWAEVIRPALTEKKGSAFFISTP
;
A
#
# COMPACT_ATOMS: atom_id res chain seq x y z
N MET A 1 20.77 -1.12 10.63
CA MET A 1 20.54 -1.42 9.22
C MET A 1 19.16 -1.01 8.73
N GLN A 2 18.14 -1.19 9.52
CA GLN A 2 16.78 -0.83 9.17
C GLN A 2 16.47 0.65 9.35
N SER A 3 17.02 1.29 10.36
CA SER A 3 16.96 2.74 10.53
C SER A 3 17.63 3.49 9.39
N SER A 4 18.66 2.88 8.74
CA SER A 4 19.32 3.48 7.58
C SER A 4 18.47 3.38 6.30
N LEU A 5 17.73 2.28 6.12
CA LEU A 5 16.80 2.14 5.00
C LEU A 5 15.64 3.13 5.11
N ASP A 6 15.10 3.30 6.31
CA ASP A 6 14.05 4.26 6.55
C ASP A 6 14.53 5.69 6.38
N SER A 7 15.74 6.01 6.84
CA SER A 7 16.34 7.33 6.69
C SER A 7 16.75 7.61 5.25
N ASP A 8 17.28 6.62 4.51
CA ASP A 8 17.72 6.82 3.12
C ASP A 8 16.55 7.03 2.15
N VAL A 9 15.43 6.33 2.37
CA VAL A 9 14.23 6.48 1.54
C VAL A 9 13.50 7.80 1.80
N LEU A 10 13.55 8.29 3.05
CA LEU A 10 12.80 9.46 3.47
C LEU A 10 13.65 10.71 3.70
N SER A 11 14.98 10.58 3.76
CA SER A 11 15.88 11.67 4.12
C SER A 11 15.86 12.86 3.17
N GLY A 12 15.53 12.66 1.90
CA GLY A 12 15.43 13.74 0.92
C GLY A 12 14.14 14.58 1.02
N LEU A 13 13.23 14.24 1.91
CA LEU A 13 11.87 14.76 1.89
C LEU A 13 11.36 15.27 3.25
N ASP A 14 12.17 15.21 4.29
CA ASP A 14 11.83 15.61 5.66
C ASP A 14 10.51 15.00 6.18
N ILE A 15 10.10 13.86 5.63
CA ILE A 15 8.88 13.19 6.04
C ILE A 15 9.21 12.21 7.15
N GLN A 16 8.73 12.52 8.33
CA GLN A 16 8.77 11.61 9.45
C GLN A 16 7.45 10.86 9.54
N LEU A 17 7.39 9.69 8.92
CA LEU A 17 6.26 8.79 9.12
C LEU A 17 6.26 8.32 10.58
N PRO A 18 5.07 8.04 11.15
CA PRO A 18 5.00 7.46 12.49
C PRO A 18 5.88 6.21 12.57
N PRO A 19 6.70 6.07 13.63
CA PRO A 19 7.59 4.92 13.74
C PRO A 19 6.79 3.62 13.83
N LEU A 20 7.32 2.58 13.19
CA LEU A 20 6.74 1.24 13.30
C LEU A 20 7.09 0.62 14.66
N HIS A 21 6.14 -0.09 15.28
CA HIS A 21 6.46 -0.87 16.46
C HIS A 21 7.28 -2.11 16.08
N SER A 22 7.88 -2.78 17.09
CA SER A 22 8.81 -3.87 16.85
C SER A 22 8.25 -5.02 16.02
N ALA A 23 6.99 -5.40 16.22
CA ALA A 23 6.36 -6.46 15.45
C ALA A 23 6.13 -6.07 13.99
N GLN A 24 5.77 -4.81 13.71
CA GLN A 24 5.67 -4.29 12.35
C GLN A 24 7.03 -4.29 11.66
N MET A 25 8.07 -3.87 12.33
CA MET A 25 9.44 -3.88 11.82
C MET A 25 9.90 -5.30 11.47
N GLU A 26 9.53 -6.27 12.29
CA GLU A 26 9.84 -7.67 12.05
C GLU A 26 9.18 -8.19 10.76
N VAL A 27 7.94 -7.79 10.51
CA VAL A 27 7.25 -8.10 9.25
C VAL A 27 8.01 -7.51 8.06
N VAL A 28 8.40 -6.24 8.14
CA VAL A 28 9.15 -5.57 7.06
C VAL A 28 10.47 -6.28 6.77
N LYS A 29 11.20 -6.70 7.80
CA LYS A 29 12.46 -7.44 7.66
C LYS A 29 12.31 -8.76 6.91
N ASN A 30 11.20 -9.43 7.12
CA ASN A 30 10.97 -10.78 6.60
C ASN A 30 10.10 -10.79 5.33
N MET A 31 9.80 -9.65 4.76
CA MET A 31 8.96 -9.56 3.56
C MET A 31 9.60 -10.26 2.36
N LYS A 32 8.78 -11.01 1.67
CA LYS A 32 9.08 -11.64 0.39
C LYS A 32 8.29 -10.92 -0.71
N ARG A 33 8.42 -11.37 -1.94
CA ARG A 33 7.62 -10.83 -3.05
C ARG A 33 6.12 -10.89 -2.74
N PHE A 34 5.67 -12.00 -2.16
CA PHE A 34 4.29 -12.16 -1.71
C PHE A 34 4.32 -12.51 -0.22
N THR A 35 3.73 -11.64 0.59
CA THR A 35 3.72 -11.78 2.03
C THR A 35 2.28 -11.74 2.54
N VAL A 36 1.93 -12.65 3.43
CA VAL A 36 0.61 -12.70 4.06
C VAL A 36 0.76 -12.38 5.55
N LEU A 37 -0.03 -11.42 6.03
CA LEU A 37 -0.09 -11.07 7.43
C LEU A 37 -1.51 -11.30 7.95
N SER A 38 -1.64 -12.19 8.93
CA SER A 38 -2.87 -12.38 9.69
C SER A 38 -2.65 -11.88 11.11
N ALA A 39 -3.36 -10.85 11.51
CA ALA A 39 -3.20 -10.24 12.81
C ALA A 39 -4.50 -9.60 13.29
N GLY A 40 -4.66 -9.45 14.60
CA GLY A 40 -5.85 -8.87 15.21
C GLY A 40 -6.08 -7.41 14.82
N ARG A 41 -7.28 -6.92 15.05
CA ARG A 41 -7.74 -5.59 14.60
C ARG A 41 -6.86 -4.42 15.08
N ARG A 42 -6.31 -4.49 16.28
CA ARG A 42 -5.53 -3.40 16.87
C ARG A 42 -4.01 -3.54 16.66
N TRP A 43 -3.61 -4.49 15.83
CA TRP A 43 -2.18 -4.73 15.59
C TRP A 43 -1.50 -3.62 14.79
N GLY A 44 -2.26 -2.83 14.02
CA GLY A 44 -1.71 -1.78 13.17
C GLY A 44 -1.44 -2.21 11.73
N LYS A 45 -2.24 -3.15 11.21
CA LYS A 45 -2.12 -3.65 9.83
C LYS A 45 -2.28 -2.53 8.80
N THR A 46 -3.30 -1.68 8.97
CA THR A 46 -3.56 -0.56 8.07
C THR A 46 -2.39 0.43 8.07
N LYS A 47 -1.89 0.77 9.25
CA LYS A 47 -0.73 1.67 9.38
C LYS A 47 0.51 1.12 8.67
N LEU A 48 0.77 -0.16 8.83
CA LEU A 48 1.90 -0.82 8.17
C LEU A 48 1.72 -0.82 6.65
N GLY A 49 0.53 -1.16 6.16
CA GLY A 49 0.25 -1.17 4.72
C GLY A 49 0.38 0.22 4.09
N VAL A 50 -0.14 1.24 4.76
CA VAL A 50 0.01 2.64 4.33
C VAL A 50 1.50 3.04 4.29
N TRP A 51 2.26 2.70 5.33
CA TRP A 51 3.69 2.96 5.40
C TRP A 51 4.44 2.31 4.22
N LEU A 52 4.13 1.05 3.92
CA LEU A 52 4.74 0.34 2.80
C LEU A 52 4.40 0.97 1.45
N CYS A 53 3.14 1.34 1.23
CA CYS A 53 2.73 2.05 0.02
C CYS A 53 3.50 3.36 -0.17
N LEU A 54 3.63 4.14 0.89
CA LEU A 54 4.38 5.40 0.85
C LEU A 54 5.86 5.19 0.56
N LYS A 55 6.45 4.15 1.15
CA LYS A 55 7.84 3.79 0.88
C LYS A 55 8.06 3.54 -0.61
N TYR A 56 7.22 2.73 -1.24
CA TYR A 56 7.32 2.45 -2.68
C TYR A 56 7.09 3.71 -3.52
N ALA A 57 6.10 4.52 -3.16
CA ALA A 57 5.82 5.76 -3.89
C ALA A 57 7.00 6.75 -3.81
N TRP A 58 7.66 6.84 -2.67
CA TRP A 58 8.86 7.67 -2.51
C TRP A 58 10.02 7.21 -3.40
N GLU A 59 10.08 5.92 -3.69
CA GLU A 59 11.05 5.36 -4.64
C GLU A 59 10.68 5.61 -6.11
N GLY A 60 9.64 6.39 -6.37
CA GLY A 60 9.15 6.67 -7.71
C GLY A 60 8.26 5.58 -8.30
N LYS A 61 7.76 4.68 -7.47
CA LYS A 61 7.02 3.48 -7.90
C LYS A 61 5.50 3.67 -7.76
N ARG A 62 4.75 2.79 -8.41
CA ARG A 62 3.29 2.77 -8.37
C ARG A 62 2.81 1.73 -7.38
N ALA A 63 2.07 2.17 -6.37
CA ALA A 63 1.48 1.30 -5.37
C ALA A 63 -0.04 1.45 -5.34
N TRP A 64 -0.74 0.34 -5.07
CA TRP A 64 -2.18 0.34 -4.84
C TRP A 64 -2.51 -0.21 -3.47
N TRP A 65 -3.52 0.37 -2.83
CA TRP A 65 -4.23 -0.23 -1.70
C TRP A 65 -5.58 -0.69 -2.21
N ILE A 66 -5.89 -1.97 -2.05
CA ILE A 66 -7.15 -2.56 -2.51
C ILE A 66 -7.89 -3.18 -1.34
N ALA A 67 -9.17 -2.85 -1.22
CA ALA A 67 -10.09 -3.48 -0.26
C ALA A 67 -11.27 -4.13 -1.00
N PRO A 68 -12.00 -5.08 -0.36
CA PRO A 68 -13.09 -5.78 -1.03
C PRO A 68 -14.23 -4.88 -1.49
N SER A 69 -14.51 -3.80 -0.76
CA SER A 69 -15.57 -2.84 -1.10
C SER A 69 -15.07 -1.41 -0.96
N TYR A 70 -15.77 -0.49 -1.61
CA TYR A 70 -15.41 0.92 -1.56
C TYR A 70 -15.46 1.50 -0.14
N SER A 71 -16.45 1.13 0.64
CA SER A 71 -16.56 1.60 2.03
C SER A 71 -15.39 1.13 2.90
N MET A 72 -14.83 -0.03 2.62
CA MET A 72 -13.70 -0.58 3.37
C MET A 72 -12.38 0.12 3.04
N THR A 73 -12.34 0.98 2.02
CA THR A 73 -11.15 1.75 1.67
C THR A 73 -11.01 3.05 2.47
N ASN A 74 -12.05 3.45 3.21
CA ASN A 74 -12.13 4.79 3.81
C ASN A 74 -11.02 5.06 4.83
N GLU A 75 -10.68 4.10 5.67
CA GLU A 75 -9.64 4.26 6.69
C GLU A 75 -8.26 4.51 6.06
N ALA A 76 -7.89 3.68 5.11
CA ALA A 76 -6.60 3.82 4.42
C ALA A 76 -6.53 5.13 3.63
N TRP A 77 -7.62 5.50 2.96
CA TRP A 77 -7.66 6.76 2.23
C TRP A 77 -7.56 7.96 3.17
N ALA A 78 -8.25 7.94 4.32
CA ALA A 78 -8.15 9.01 5.31
C ALA A 78 -6.71 9.19 5.81
N ASP A 79 -6.01 8.09 6.09
CA ASP A 79 -4.61 8.13 6.50
C ASP A 79 -3.70 8.71 5.42
N LEU A 80 -3.83 8.24 4.18
CA LEU A 80 -3.04 8.72 3.05
C LEU A 80 -3.30 10.19 2.75
N ARG A 81 -4.56 10.60 2.76
CA ARG A 81 -4.98 11.98 2.52
C ARG A 81 -4.39 12.92 3.58
N SER A 82 -4.49 12.54 4.84
CA SER A 82 -3.93 13.31 5.96
C SER A 82 -2.43 13.53 5.79
N ILE A 83 -1.70 12.47 5.48
CA ILE A 83 -0.26 12.53 5.24
C ILE A 83 0.03 13.43 4.04
N GLY A 84 -0.72 13.29 2.95
CA GLY A 84 -0.57 14.12 1.77
C GLY A 84 -0.74 15.60 2.06
N ILE A 85 -1.76 15.97 2.82
CA ILE A 85 -2.02 17.36 3.21
C ILE A 85 -0.92 17.88 4.13
N GLU A 86 -0.56 17.11 5.14
CA GLU A 86 0.44 17.51 6.14
C GLU A 86 1.80 17.80 5.51
N TYR A 87 2.22 17.00 4.54
CA TYR A 87 3.54 17.12 3.91
C TYR A 87 3.52 17.81 2.55
N GLY A 88 2.39 18.40 2.16
CA GLY A 88 2.29 19.10 0.88
C GLY A 88 2.40 18.20 -0.36
N ILE A 89 2.08 16.93 -0.21
CA ILE A 89 2.06 15.97 -1.32
C ILE A 89 0.78 16.22 -2.14
N ARG A 90 0.87 16.05 -3.45
CA ARG A 90 -0.28 16.23 -4.33
C ARG A 90 -1.36 15.20 -4.05
N VAL A 91 -2.55 15.67 -3.65
CA VAL A 91 -3.72 14.83 -3.36
C VAL A 91 -4.75 14.99 -4.48
N LYS A 92 -5.15 13.89 -5.09
CA LYS A 92 -6.22 13.83 -6.09
C LYS A 92 -7.43 13.15 -5.46
N GLU A 93 -8.35 13.96 -4.93
CA GLU A 93 -9.51 13.50 -4.15
C GLU A 93 -10.41 12.54 -4.93
N ALA A 94 -10.80 12.92 -6.14
CA ALA A 94 -11.73 12.14 -6.95
C ALA A 94 -11.20 10.75 -7.31
N GLU A 95 -9.88 10.63 -7.48
CA GLU A 95 -9.21 9.39 -7.83
C GLU A 95 -8.69 8.63 -6.60
N ARG A 96 -8.80 9.20 -5.41
CA ARG A 96 -8.19 8.69 -4.18
C ARG A 96 -6.73 8.31 -4.38
N THR A 97 -5.98 9.26 -4.92
CA THR A 97 -4.57 9.07 -5.26
C THR A 97 -3.72 10.17 -4.64
N ILE A 98 -2.54 9.81 -4.16
CA ILE A 98 -1.49 10.78 -3.86
C ILE A 98 -0.32 10.57 -4.80
N VAL A 99 0.34 11.68 -5.18
CA VAL A 99 1.50 11.65 -6.07
C VAL A 99 2.67 12.32 -5.37
N THR A 100 3.75 11.58 -5.22
CA THR A 100 4.95 12.08 -4.54
C THR A 100 5.81 12.94 -5.48
N ALA A 101 6.71 13.74 -4.90
CA ALA A 101 7.65 14.56 -5.68
C ALA A 101 8.59 13.72 -6.55
N THR A 102 8.80 12.45 -6.20
CA THR A 102 9.63 11.52 -6.96
C THR A 102 8.91 10.91 -8.18
N GLY A 103 7.64 11.26 -8.40
CA GLY A 103 6.84 10.72 -9.48
C GLY A 103 6.12 9.41 -9.15
N GLY A 104 6.29 8.89 -7.94
CA GLY A 104 5.55 7.71 -7.48
C GLY A 104 4.14 8.06 -7.07
N SER A 105 3.32 7.03 -6.87
CA SER A 105 1.92 7.24 -6.49
C SER A 105 1.38 6.12 -5.61
N VAL A 106 0.41 6.47 -4.80
CA VAL A 106 -0.43 5.51 -4.07
C VAL A 106 -1.88 5.78 -4.43
N GLN A 107 -2.57 4.79 -4.93
CA GLN A 107 -4.00 4.86 -5.23
C GLN A 107 -4.77 3.86 -4.40
N VAL A 108 -5.87 4.31 -3.82
CA VAL A 108 -6.79 3.46 -3.05
C VAL A 108 -7.94 3.05 -3.97
N ARG A 109 -8.16 1.75 -4.09
CA ARG A 109 -9.16 1.17 -4.99
C ARG A 109 -9.96 0.08 -4.31
N SER A 110 -11.13 -0.24 -4.88
CA SER A 110 -11.94 -1.36 -4.40
C SER A 110 -11.96 -2.50 -5.40
N ALA A 111 -12.16 -3.72 -4.90
CA ALA A 111 -12.31 -4.92 -5.71
C ALA A 111 -13.77 -5.22 -6.07
N ASP A 112 -14.69 -4.28 -5.87
CA ASP A 112 -16.10 -4.43 -6.23
C ASP A 112 -16.29 -4.78 -7.71
N ASP A 113 -15.49 -4.13 -8.55
CA ASP A 113 -15.47 -4.42 -9.98
C ASP A 113 -14.03 -4.73 -10.41
N PRO A 114 -13.63 -5.99 -10.40
CA PRO A 114 -12.26 -6.37 -10.75
C PRO A 114 -11.82 -5.93 -12.15
N MET A 115 -12.74 -5.80 -13.08
CA MET A 115 -12.41 -5.41 -14.45
C MET A 115 -11.84 -3.99 -14.53
N LYS A 116 -12.25 -3.10 -13.63
CA LYS A 116 -11.71 -1.74 -13.55
C LYS A 116 -10.25 -1.68 -13.10
N LEU A 117 -9.75 -2.76 -12.50
CA LEU A 117 -8.38 -2.85 -12.03
C LEU A 117 -7.40 -3.30 -13.12
N ARG A 118 -7.88 -3.67 -14.30
CA ARG A 118 -7.02 -4.13 -15.40
C ARG A 118 -6.24 -3.00 -16.06
N GLY A 119 -5.14 -3.36 -16.70
CA GLY A 119 -4.38 -2.49 -17.59
C GLY A 119 -3.30 -1.65 -16.92
N ALA A 120 -3.08 -1.78 -15.61
CA ALA A 120 -2.03 -1.03 -14.92
C ALA A 120 -0.84 -1.93 -14.59
N GLY A 121 0.37 -1.43 -14.81
CA GLY A 121 1.58 -2.05 -14.27
C GLY A 121 1.79 -1.59 -12.83
N LEU A 122 2.00 -2.52 -11.90
CA LEU A 122 2.15 -2.25 -10.48
C LEU A 122 3.49 -2.71 -9.95
N ASP A 123 4.08 -1.88 -9.10
CA ASP A 123 5.29 -2.23 -8.35
C ASP A 123 4.95 -2.86 -7.00
N PHE A 124 3.84 -2.42 -6.40
CA PHE A 124 3.42 -2.90 -5.08
C PHE A 124 1.91 -2.81 -4.91
N VAL A 125 1.34 -3.76 -4.17
CA VAL A 125 -0.08 -3.73 -3.81
C VAL A 125 -0.29 -4.26 -2.40
N VAL A 126 -1.14 -3.56 -1.64
CA VAL A 126 -1.72 -4.07 -0.40
C VAL A 126 -3.12 -4.57 -0.70
N LEU A 127 -3.42 -5.80 -0.32
CA LEU A 127 -4.74 -6.40 -0.43
C LEU A 127 -5.32 -6.54 0.97
N ASP A 128 -6.15 -5.57 1.36
CA ASP A 128 -6.75 -5.50 2.68
C ASP A 128 -7.97 -6.40 2.76
N GLU A 129 -8.13 -7.10 3.89
CA GLU A 129 -9.21 -8.07 4.09
C GLU A 129 -9.34 -9.02 2.90
N CYS A 130 -8.22 -9.55 2.45
CA CYS A 130 -8.12 -10.35 1.23
C CYS A 130 -8.98 -11.62 1.27
N ALA A 131 -9.30 -12.13 2.46
CA ALA A 131 -10.19 -13.29 2.61
C ALA A 131 -11.60 -13.04 2.05
N PHE A 132 -12.02 -11.79 1.97
CA PHE A 132 -13.33 -11.41 1.42
C PHE A 132 -13.31 -11.11 -0.07
N MET A 133 -12.14 -11.15 -0.70
CA MET A 133 -12.02 -10.95 -2.14
C MET A 133 -12.26 -12.22 -2.92
N LYS A 134 -12.78 -12.10 -4.13
CA LYS A 134 -12.90 -13.24 -5.04
C LYS A 134 -11.52 -13.71 -5.49
N PRO A 135 -11.24 -15.02 -5.52
CA PRO A 135 -9.93 -15.52 -5.99
C PRO A 135 -9.54 -15.01 -7.38
N GLN A 136 -10.52 -14.78 -8.27
CA GLN A 136 -10.30 -14.26 -9.61
C GLN A 136 -9.67 -12.85 -9.60
N THR A 137 -9.98 -12.03 -8.60
CA THR A 137 -9.38 -10.69 -8.46
C THR A 137 -7.86 -10.79 -8.44
N TRP A 138 -7.32 -11.70 -7.65
CA TRP A 138 -5.88 -11.94 -7.61
C TRP A 138 -5.37 -12.58 -8.90
N ALA A 139 -5.92 -13.74 -9.25
CA ALA A 139 -5.37 -14.58 -10.32
C ALA A 139 -5.46 -13.93 -11.70
N GLU A 140 -6.55 -13.23 -11.98
CA GLU A 140 -6.85 -12.72 -13.33
C GLU A 140 -6.54 -11.24 -13.51
N VAL A 141 -6.42 -10.48 -12.43
CA VAL A 141 -6.29 -9.02 -12.51
C VAL A 141 -5.02 -8.51 -11.81
N ILE A 142 -4.86 -8.78 -10.52
CA ILE A 142 -3.78 -8.18 -9.73
C ILE A 142 -2.43 -8.81 -10.04
N ARG A 143 -2.35 -10.13 -10.03
CA ARG A 143 -1.10 -10.84 -10.31
C ARG A 143 -0.54 -10.51 -11.69
N PRO A 144 -1.33 -10.49 -12.77
CA PRO A 144 -0.84 -10.03 -14.06
C PRO A 144 -0.32 -8.59 -14.06
N ALA A 145 -0.97 -7.69 -13.32
CA ALA A 145 -0.53 -6.30 -13.19
C ALA A 145 0.86 -6.17 -12.52
N LEU A 146 1.21 -7.10 -11.64
CA LEU A 146 2.52 -7.14 -10.99
C LEU A 146 3.61 -7.80 -11.83
N THR A 147 3.24 -8.61 -12.81
CA THR A 147 4.18 -9.45 -13.54
C THR A 147 5.22 -8.65 -14.32
N GLU A 148 4.80 -7.63 -15.04
CA GLU A 148 5.67 -6.83 -15.91
C GLU A 148 6.81 -6.17 -15.12
N LYS A 149 6.50 -5.63 -13.94
CA LYS A 149 7.45 -4.92 -13.09
C LYS A 149 8.05 -5.80 -12.00
N LYS A 150 7.75 -7.09 -11.99
CA LYS A 150 8.12 -8.02 -10.91
C LYS A 150 7.69 -7.48 -9.54
N GLY A 151 6.51 -6.87 -9.49
CA GLY A 151 5.98 -6.21 -8.31
C GLY A 151 5.68 -7.17 -7.18
N SER A 152 5.52 -6.60 -6.00
CA SER A 152 5.27 -7.33 -4.74
C SER A 152 3.85 -7.12 -4.23
N ALA A 153 3.36 -8.08 -3.46
CA ALA A 153 2.03 -8.01 -2.86
C ALA A 153 2.08 -8.32 -1.36
N PHE A 154 1.29 -7.56 -0.62
CA PHE A 154 1.13 -7.71 0.81
C PHE A 154 -0.35 -7.97 1.13
N PHE A 155 -0.64 -9.18 1.55
CA PHE A 155 -2.00 -9.63 1.87
C PHE A 155 -2.24 -9.46 3.35
N ILE A 156 -3.28 -8.71 3.70
CA ILE A 156 -3.66 -8.47 5.09
C ILE A 156 -5.00 -9.14 5.37
N SER A 157 -5.09 -9.82 6.50
CA SER A 157 -6.31 -10.48 6.94
C SER A 157 -6.46 -10.39 8.46
N THR A 158 -7.70 -10.39 8.92
CA THR A 158 -8.04 -10.57 10.32
C THR A 158 -8.44 -12.03 10.53
N PRO A 159 -7.95 -12.69 11.59
CA PRO A 159 -8.28 -14.08 11.88
C PRO A 159 -9.79 -14.32 12.09
#